data_358be42357a1beba92e2299905f6cfee
#
_entry.id   358be42357a1beba92e2299905f6cfee
#
_cell.length_a   1.000
_cell.length_b   1.000
_cell.length_c   1.000
_cell.angle_alpha   90.00
_cell.angle_beta   90.00
_cell.angle_gamma   90.00
#
_symmetry.space_group_name_H-M   'P 1'
#
loop_
_entity.id
_entity.type
_entity.pdbx_description
1 polymer ?
#
loop_
_entity_poly.entity_id
_entity_poly.type
_entity_poly.pdbx_seq_one_letter_code
_entity_poly.pdbx_strand_id
1 'polypeptide(L)'
;IAQNTDKPDITTTTAVRLLLNKAGNVEDALTLLEEYDLHASMGMMIHFALTDRTGRSVVVEYIDQEMVVTETPVVTNFYLAEGEKHGIGTQQSHERYDILTELLAQKETMSIADVRDALERVSKKNFDDYASTEWSIVFDLDAGTAQYYHRENYEQQYAFSLTEGE
;
A
#
# COMPACT_ATOMS: atom_id res chain seq x y z
N ILE A 1 11.94 1.19 11.86
CA ILE A 1 11.78 -0.24 12.19
C ILE A 1 13.16 -0.85 12.19
N ALA A 2 13.51 -1.55 13.24
CA ALA A 2 14.68 -2.39 13.34
C ALA A 2 14.33 -3.51 14.34
N GLN A 3 13.82 -4.63 13.83
CA GLN A 3 13.57 -5.80 14.65
C GLN A 3 14.89 -6.48 15.01
N ASN A 4 14.94 -7.16 16.14
CA ASN A 4 16.08 -7.94 16.60
C ASN A 4 15.57 -9.13 17.42
N THR A 5 15.05 -10.15 16.73
CA THR A 5 14.44 -11.34 17.30
C THR A 5 15.22 -12.62 16.94
N ASP A 6 16.49 -12.48 16.59
CA ASP A 6 17.40 -13.57 16.16
C ASP A 6 16.98 -14.26 14.84
N LYS A 7 16.11 -13.63 14.04
CA LYS A 7 15.76 -14.08 12.68
C LYS A 7 16.71 -13.44 11.66
N PRO A 8 16.77 -13.99 10.42
CA PRO A 8 17.53 -13.34 9.35
C PRO A 8 17.02 -11.94 9.05
N ASP A 9 17.92 -10.98 8.88
CA ASP A 9 17.59 -9.59 8.56
C ASP A 9 17.12 -9.44 7.11
N ILE A 10 16.06 -8.64 6.91
CA ILE A 10 15.57 -8.26 5.59
C ILE A 10 15.29 -6.76 5.53
N THR A 11 15.67 -6.09 4.43
CA THR A 11 15.33 -4.69 4.23
C THR A 11 13.94 -4.53 3.58
N THR A 12 13.35 -3.34 3.70
CA THR A 12 12.04 -3.01 3.11
C THR A 12 11.93 -3.38 1.63
N THR A 13 12.92 -2.99 0.82
CA THR A 13 12.92 -3.27 -0.63
C THR A 13 13.09 -4.75 -0.94
N THR A 14 13.87 -5.46 -0.14
CA THR A 14 14.05 -6.90 -0.27
C THR A 14 12.77 -7.62 0.14
N ALA A 15 12.08 -7.17 1.20
CA ALA A 15 10.79 -7.71 1.61
C ALA A 15 9.74 -7.61 0.50
N VAL A 16 9.58 -6.43 -0.12
CA VAL A 16 8.64 -6.26 -1.26
C VAL A 16 8.95 -7.26 -2.38
N ARG A 17 10.23 -7.41 -2.76
CA ARG A 17 10.63 -8.37 -3.80
C ARG A 17 10.37 -9.81 -3.39
N LEU A 18 10.63 -10.17 -2.13
CA LEU A 18 10.36 -11.51 -1.60
C LEU A 18 8.87 -11.84 -1.69
N LEU A 19 8.01 -10.94 -1.21
CA LEU A 19 6.56 -11.11 -1.23
C LEU A 19 6.04 -11.29 -2.65
N LEU A 20 6.42 -10.42 -3.59
CA LEU A 20 6.00 -10.50 -4.99
C LEU A 20 6.47 -11.79 -5.70
N ASN A 21 7.59 -12.37 -5.26
CA ASN A 21 8.13 -13.59 -5.87
C ASN A 21 7.62 -14.88 -5.25
N LYS A 22 7.15 -14.86 -3.99
CA LYS A 22 6.90 -16.07 -3.21
C LYS A 22 5.49 -16.20 -2.65
N ALA A 23 4.81 -15.08 -2.39
CA ALA A 23 3.47 -15.10 -1.82
C ALA A 23 2.42 -15.23 -2.93
N GLY A 24 1.49 -16.15 -2.78
CA GLY A 24 0.34 -16.30 -3.66
C GLY A 24 -0.89 -15.52 -3.19
N ASN A 25 -0.92 -15.10 -1.94
CA ASN A 25 -2.01 -14.39 -1.28
C ASN A 25 -1.50 -13.62 -0.04
N VAL A 26 -2.39 -12.91 0.64
CA VAL A 26 -2.04 -12.12 1.83
C VAL A 26 -1.54 -13.02 2.97
N GLU A 27 -2.12 -14.18 3.20
CA GLU A 27 -1.70 -15.11 4.27
C GLU A 27 -0.27 -15.61 4.07
N ASP A 28 0.07 -16.00 2.84
CA ASP A 28 1.43 -16.40 2.50
C ASP A 28 2.41 -15.23 2.73
N ALA A 29 2.00 -14.00 2.38
CA ALA A 29 2.82 -12.82 2.57
C ALA A 29 3.08 -12.52 4.04
N LEU A 30 2.08 -12.64 4.90
CA LEU A 30 2.22 -12.47 6.36
C LEU A 30 3.15 -13.54 6.94
N THR A 31 2.96 -14.79 6.57
CA THR A 31 3.82 -15.90 6.99
C THR A 31 5.28 -15.68 6.60
N LEU A 32 5.52 -15.22 5.37
CA LEU A 32 6.89 -14.90 4.92
C LEU A 32 7.52 -13.74 5.68
N LEU A 33 6.76 -12.70 6.03
CA LEU A 33 7.27 -11.59 6.82
C LEU A 33 7.65 -12.01 8.23
N GLU A 34 6.94 -12.98 8.82
CA GLU A 34 7.25 -13.52 10.15
C GLU A 34 8.57 -14.31 10.20
N GLU A 35 9.11 -14.75 9.07
CA GLU A 35 10.37 -15.50 9.02
C GLU A 35 11.61 -14.61 9.17
N TYR A 36 11.45 -13.27 9.11
CA TYR A 36 12.56 -12.32 9.04
C TYR A 36 12.44 -11.20 10.07
N ASP A 37 13.58 -10.63 10.44
CA ASP A 37 13.67 -9.36 11.14
C ASP A 37 13.71 -8.22 10.13
N LEU A 38 12.69 -7.35 10.14
CA LEU A 38 12.56 -6.24 9.20
C LEU A 38 13.36 -5.03 9.66
N HIS A 39 14.21 -4.55 8.77
CA HIS A 39 14.96 -3.31 8.93
C HIS A 39 14.53 -2.29 7.89
N ALA A 40 13.95 -1.17 8.33
CA ALA A 40 13.52 -0.13 7.41
C ALA A 40 14.71 0.49 6.69
N SER A 41 14.68 0.48 5.35
CA SER A 41 15.67 1.15 4.54
C SER A 41 15.76 2.64 4.92
N MET A 42 16.95 3.15 5.14
CA MET A 42 17.23 4.55 5.53
C MET A 42 16.52 5.02 6.81
N GLY A 43 16.12 4.10 7.70
CA GLY A 43 15.47 4.45 8.97
C GLY A 43 14.07 5.07 8.82
N MET A 44 13.46 4.98 7.64
CA MET A 44 12.12 5.54 7.40
C MET A 44 11.03 4.79 8.17
N MET A 45 10.00 5.52 8.54
CA MET A 45 8.75 4.92 8.99
C MET A 45 8.00 4.40 7.76
N ILE A 46 7.70 3.12 7.76
CA ILE A 46 7.01 2.46 6.65
C ILE A 46 5.93 1.52 7.16
N HIS A 47 4.98 1.22 6.31
CA HIS A 47 4.07 0.09 6.43
C HIS A 47 3.91 -0.59 5.06
N PHE A 48 3.45 -1.83 5.06
CA PHE A 48 3.09 -2.52 3.82
C PHE A 48 1.57 -2.57 3.70
N ALA A 49 1.05 -2.20 2.53
CA ALA A 49 -0.32 -2.48 2.15
C ALA A 49 -0.30 -3.73 1.26
N LEU A 50 -1.02 -4.76 1.66
CA LEU A 50 -1.11 -6.04 0.97
C LEU A 50 -2.56 -6.31 0.60
N THR A 51 -2.79 -6.70 -0.64
CA THR A 51 -4.11 -7.16 -1.09
C THR A 51 -3.96 -8.32 -2.05
N ASP A 52 -4.96 -9.19 -2.12
CA ASP A 52 -4.96 -10.34 -3.01
C ASP A 52 -6.28 -10.48 -3.79
N ARG A 53 -6.34 -11.48 -4.66
CA ARG A 53 -7.50 -11.75 -5.54
C ARG A 53 -8.75 -12.20 -4.79
N THR A 54 -8.63 -12.59 -3.52
CA THR A 54 -9.80 -12.92 -2.69
C THR A 54 -10.52 -11.69 -2.17
N GLY A 55 -9.95 -10.50 -2.35
CA GLY A 55 -10.42 -9.23 -1.82
C GLY A 55 -9.93 -8.94 -0.41
N ARG A 56 -9.09 -9.80 0.18
CA ARG A 56 -8.45 -9.50 1.47
C ARG A 56 -7.48 -8.35 1.31
N SER A 57 -7.57 -7.37 2.19
CA SER A 57 -6.70 -6.20 2.20
C SER A 57 -6.27 -5.88 3.62
N VAL A 58 -4.96 -5.80 3.84
CA VAL A 58 -4.37 -5.55 5.15
C VAL A 58 -3.25 -4.51 5.08
N VAL A 59 -3.01 -3.85 6.20
CA VAL A 59 -1.82 -3.05 6.45
C VAL A 59 -0.97 -3.72 7.51
N VAL A 60 0.31 -3.89 7.22
CA VAL A 60 1.30 -4.46 8.13
C VAL A 60 2.18 -3.33 8.65
N GLU A 61 2.21 -3.18 9.95
CA GLU A 61 3.02 -2.20 10.67
C GLU A 61 3.86 -2.90 11.75
N TYR A 62 4.92 -2.24 12.20
CA TYR A 62 5.81 -2.79 13.22
C TYR A 62 5.85 -1.84 14.41
N ILE A 63 5.30 -2.29 15.52
CA ILE A 63 5.21 -1.57 16.80
C ILE A 63 5.99 -2.37 17.83
N ASP A 64 6.93 -1.72 18.50
CA ASP A 64 7.76 -2.35 19.56
C ASP A 64 8.38 -3.69 19.15
N GLN A 65 8.87 -3.77 17.89
CA GLN A 65 9.45 -4.94 17.25
C GLN A 65 8.44 -6.05 16.87
N GLU A 66 7.16 -5.89 17.18
CA GLU A 66 6.12 -6.83 16.80
C GLU A 66 5.45 -6.43 15.50
N MET A 67 5.12 -7.43 14.69
CA MET A 67 4.32 -7.24 13.48
C MET A 67 2.85 -7.12 13.88
N VAL A 68 2.22 -6.00 13.49
CA VAL A 68 0.80 -5.72 13.71
C VAL A 68 0.09 -5.68 12.37
N VAL A 69 -0.99 -6.44 12.24
CA VAL A 69 -1.81 -6.54 11.03
C VAL A 69 -3.15 -5.89 11.27
N THR A 70 -3.50 -4.91 10.43
CA THR A 70 -4.80 -4.23 10.47
C THR A 70 -5.58 -4.54 9.19
N GLU A 71 -6.75 -5.17 9.32
CA GLU A 71 -7.66 -5.39 8.18
C GLU A 71 -8.27 -4.07 7.75
N THR A 72 -7.93 -3.61 6.56
CA THR A 72 -8.42 -2.33 6.01
C THR A 72 -8.21 -2.26 4.51
N PRO A 73 -9.16 -1.71 3.74
CA PRO A 73 -8.98 -1.45 2.31
C PRO A 73 -8.29 -0.11 2.02
N VAL A 74 -8.04 0.72 3.05
CA VAL A 74 -7.46 2.06 2.88
C VAL A 74 -6.22 2.22 3.74
N VAL A 75 -5.19 2.80 3.16
CA VAL A 75 -3.99 3.24 3.86
C VAL A 75 -3.46 4.53 3.25
N THR A 76 -2.94 5.41 4.10
CA THR A 76 -2.22 6.62 3.73
C THR A 76 -0.98 6.77 4.62
N ASN A 77 -0.36 7.94 4.70
CA ASN A 77 0.93 8.10 5.38
C ASN A 77 0.78 8.41 6.89
N PHE A 78 0.04 7.58 7.64
CA PHE A 78 -0.01 7.60 9.10
C PHE A 78 -0.17 6.18 9.66
N TYR A 79 0.22 5.95 10.92
CA TYR A 79 0.10 4.65 11.57
C TYR A 79 -1.35 4.34 11.96
N LEU A 80 -1.83 3.16 11.55
CA LEU A 80 -3.16 2.63 11.84
C LEU A 80 -3.17 1.76 13.10
N ALA A 81 -2.06 1.05 13.36
CA ALA A 81 -1.95 0.17 14.52
C ALA A 81 -2.13 0.94 15.82
N GLU A 82 -2.86 0.34 16.75
CA GLU A 82 -3.03 0.88 18.10
C GLU A 82 -1.69 0.92 18.85
N GLY A 83 -1.54 1.89 19.77
CA GLY A 83 -0.35 2.07 20.58
C GLY A 83 0.28 3.46 20.45
N GLU A 84 1.53 3.61 20.87
CA GLU A 84 2.20 4.92 20.94
C GLU A 84 2.34 5.62 19.59
N LYS A 85 2.34 4.86 18.50
CA LYS A 85 2.48 5.42 17.14
C LYS A 85 1.13 5.69 16.46
N HIS A 86 0.02 5.27 17.05
CA HIS A 86 -1.29 5.44 16.43
C HIS A 86 -1.54 6.89 16.00
N GLY A 87 -1.96 7.06 14.75
CA GLY A 87 -2.24 8.37 14.16
C GLY A 87 -1.02 9.24 13.85
N ILE A 88 0.21 8.80 14.13
CA ILE A 88 1.39 9.59 13.74
C ILE A 88 1.46 9.68 12.22
N GLY A 89 1.30 10.89 11.71
CA GLY A 89 1.31 11.24 10.30
C GLY A 89 0.98 12.71 10.09
N THR A 90 0.82 13.11 8.84
CA THR A 90 0.43 14.50 8.51
C THR A 90 -1.08 14.63 8.48
N GLN A 91 -1.59 15.85 8.78
CA GLN A 91 -3.01 16.16 8.63
C GLN A 91 -3.52 15.80 7.23
N GLN A 92 -2.76 16.12 6.20
CA GLN A 92 -3.10 15.77 4.81
C GLN A 92 -3.25 14.26 4.59
N SER A 93 -2.51 13.42 5.32
CA SER A 93 -2.67 11.97 5.25
C SER A 93 -4.00 11.52 5.84
N HIS A 94 -4.41 12.09 6.98
CA HIS A 94 -5.71 11.81 7.58
C HIS A 94 -6.87 12.27 6.69
N GLU A 95 -6.79 13.47 6.13
CA GLU A 95 -7.82 14.00 5.21
C GLU A 95 -8.00 13.09 3.97
N ARG A 96 -6.89 12.59 3.39
CA ARG A 96 -6.97 11.64 2.27
C ARG A 96 -7.57 10.29 2.69
N TYR A 97 -7.24 9.81 3.88
CA TYR A 97 -7.80 8.58 4.42
C TYR A 97 -9.31 8.70 4.61
N ASP A 98 -9.78 9.80 5.18
CA ASP A 98 -11.21 10.07 5.39
C ASP A 98 -11.96 10.12 4.06
N ILE A 99 -11.42 10.84 3.05
CA ILE A 99 -12.00 10.90 1.71
C ILE A 99 -12.13 9.49 1.09
N LEU A 100 -11.08 8.68 1.15
CA LEU A 100 -11.10 7.33 0.57
C LEU A 100 -12.07 6.41 1.30
N THR A 101 -12.10 6.47 2.62
CA THR A 101 -13.01 5.70 3.46
C THR A 101 -14.48 6.07 3.18
N GLU A 102 -14.77 7.36 3.03
CA GLU A 102 -16.10 7.85 2.68
C GLU A 102 -16.54 7.37 1.28
N LEU A 103 -15.63 7.41 0.30
CA LEU A 103 -15.91 6.92 -1.06
C LEU A 103 -16.21 5.42 -1.08
N LEU A 104 -15.44 4.63 -0.34
CA LEU A 104 -15.68 3.18 -0.22
C LEU A 104 -17.00 2.86 0.49
N ALA A 105 -17.39 3.64 1.50
CA ALA A 105 -18.65 3.45 2.20
C ALA A 105 -19.90 3.73 1.33
N GLN A 106 -19.74 4.44 0.21
CA GLN A 106 -20.85 4.77 -0.71
C GLN A 106 -21.14 3.66 -1.71
N LYS A 107 -20.26 2.68 -1.88
CA LYS A 107 -20.37 1.63 -2.88
C LYS A 107 -19.95 0.28 -2.30
N GLU A 108 -20.77 -0.74 -2.52
CA GLU A 108 -20.45 -2.11 -2.15
C GLU A 108 -19.25 -2.67 -2.96
N THR A 109 -19.15 -2.27 -4.21
CA THR A 109 -18.04 -2.61 -5.11
C THR A 109 -17.62 -1.39 -5.92
N MET A 110 -16.32 -1.26 -6.17
CA MET A 110 -15.77 -0.19 -6.99
C MET A 110 -15.30 -0.77 -8.34
N SER A 111 -15.70 -0.11 -9.43
CA SER A 111 -15.12 -0.36 -10.74
C SER A 111 -13.70 0.23 -10.84
N ILE A 112 -12.93 -0.18 -11.85
CA ILE A 112 -11.64 0.41 -12.15
C ILE A 112 -11.72 1.93 -12.31
N ALA A 113 -12.79 2.43 -12.94
CA ALA A 113 -13.02 3.86 -13.09
C ALA A 113 -13.25 4.54 -11.73
N ASP A 114 -14.01 3.92 -10.82
CA ASP A 114 -14.23 4.45 -9.48
C ASP A 114 -12.92 4.53 -8.66
N VAL A 115 -12.05 3.52 -8.78
CA VAL A 115 -10.75 3.52 -8.11
C VAL A 115 -9.85 4.61 -8.70
N ARG A 116 -9.81 4.77 -10.03
CA ARG A 116 -9.09 5.86 -10.69
C ARG A 116 -9.57 7.22 -10.18
N ASP A 117 -10.87 7.45 -10.15
CA ASP A 117 -11.46 8.73 -9.73
C ASP A 117 -11.19 9.01 -8.24
N ALA A 118 -11.15 7.96 -7.41
CA ALA A 118 -10.75 8.07 -6.01
C ALA A 118 -9.28 8.48 -5.87
N LEU A 119 -8.38 7.89 -6.66
CA LEU A 119 -6.96 8.27 -6.69
C LEU A 119 -6.76 9.71 -7.16
N GLU A 120 -7.50 10.14 -8.20
CA GLU A 120 -7.47 11.53 -8.67
C GLU A 120 -7.92 12.49 -7.57
N ARG A 121 -8.99 12.15 -6.84
CA ARG A 121 -9.54 13.00 -5.78
C ARG A 121 -8.58 13.22 -4.61
N VAL A 122 -7.70 12.26 -4.32
CA VAL A 122 -6.69 12.37 -3.26
C VAL A 122 -5.29 12.69 -3.78
N SER A 123 -5.14 12.96 -5.08
CA SER A 123 -3.86 13.33 -5.69
C SER A 123 -3.39 14.70 -5.19
N LYS A 124 -2.07 14.86 -5.12
CA LYS A 124 -1.43 16.10 -4.68
C LYS A 124 -0.92 16.89 -5.87
N LYS A 125 -1.19 18.20 -5.87
CA LYS A 125 -0.89 19.14 -6.96
C LYS A 125 0.19 20.17 -6.59
N ASN A 126 1.24 19.74 -5.89
CA ASN A 126 2.29 20.63 -5.37
C ASN A 126 3.63 20.35 -6.06
N PHE A 127 3.68 20.49 -7.39
CA PHE A 127 4.88 20.17 -8.16
C PHE A 127 6.09 21.03 -7.80
N ASP A 128 5.87 22.27 -7.37
CA ASP A 128 6.96 23.19 -6.97
C ASP A 128 7.61 22.81 -5.63
N ASP A 129 6.90 22.03 -4.78
CA ASP A 129 7.37 21.64 -3.44
C ASP A 129 7.82 20.18 -3.34
N TYR A 130 8.02 19.46 -4.44
CA TYR A 130 8.34 18.02 -4.48
C TYR A 130 7.35 17.14 -3.71
N ALA A 131 6.15 17.60 -3.48
CA ALA A 131 5.10 16.92 -2.73
C ALA A 131 3.90 16.50 -3.59
N SER A 132 4.08 16.44 -4.91
CA SER A 132 3.05 16.07 -5.87
C SER A 132 2.91 14.56 -6.01
N THR A 133 1.76 14.12 -6.53
CA THR A 133 1.55 12.74 -6.98
C THR A 133 2.22 12.58 -8.35
N GLU A 134 3.37 11.88 -8.37
CA GLU A 134 4.12 11.68 -9.60
C GLU A 134 3.53 10.59 -10.49
N TRP A 135 2.83 9.63 -9.90
CA TRP A 135 2.14 8.57 -10.62
C TRP A 135 1.05 7.93 -9.76
N SER A 136 0.09 7.30 -10.43
CA SER A 136 -0.92 6.45 -9.82
C SER A 136 -1.06 5.16 -10.63
N ILE A 137 -1.38 4.06 -9.97
CA ILE A 137 -1.61 2.77 -10.62
C ILE A 137 -2.89 2.16 -10.06
N VAL A 138 -3.71 1.62 -10.97
CA VAL A 138 -4.86 0.76 -10.65
C VAL A 138 -4.55 -0.63 -11.14
N PHE A 139 -4.59 -1.61 -10.24
CA PHE A 139 -4.44 -3.02 -10.57
C PHE A 139 -5.81 -3.70 -10.62
N ASP A 140 -6.08 -4.40 -11.71
CA ASP A 140 -7.16 -5.39 -11.79
C ASP A 140 -6.53 -6.77 -11.56
N LEU A 141 -6.68 -7.28 -10.33
CA LEU A 141 -6.07 -8.54 -9.94
C LEU A 141 -6.74 -9.74 -10.61
N ASP A 142 -8.02 -9.64 -10.96
CA ASP A 142 -8.75 -10.71 -11.65
C ASP A 142 -8.35 -10.80 -13.12
N ALA A 143 -8.29 -9.67 -13.80
CA ALA A 143 -7.87 -9.60 -15.19
C ALA A 143 -6.34 -9.71 -15.36
N GLY A 144 -5.56 -9.55 -14.29
CA GLY A 144 -4.10 -9.49 -14.36
C GLY A 144 -3.61 -8.29 -15.17
N THR A 145 -4.22 -7.12 -14.97
CA THR A 145 -3.86 -5.89 -15.68
C THR A 145 -3.53 -4.76 -14.73
N ALA A 146 -2.75 -3.79 -15.21
CA ALA A 146 -2.44 -2.57 -14.50
C ALA A 146 -2.65 -1.36 -15.40
N GLN A 147 -3.22 -0.30 -14.85
CA GLN A 147 -3.40 0.99 -15.50
C GLN A 147 -2.56 2.02 -14.76
N TYR A 148 -1.56 2.57 -15.44
CA TYR A 148 -0.67 3.60 -14.92
C TYR A 148 -1.12 4.98 -15.43
N TYR A 149 -1.10 5.96 -14.54
CA TYR A 149 -1.39 7.36 -14.80
C TYR A 149 -0.18 8.19 -14.40
N HIS A 150 0.31 9.00 -15.33
CA HIS A 150 1.46 9.87 -15.07
C HIS A 150 1.00 11.19 -14.48
N ARG A 151 1.52 11.51 -13.31
CA ARG A 151 1.16 12.70 -12.54
C ARG A 151 -0.36 12.79 -12.36
N GLU A 152 -0.94 13.94 -12.66
CA GLU A 152 -2.38 14.24 -12.52
C GLU A 152 -3.18 14.03 -13.80
N ASN A 153 -2.57 13.41 -14.83
CA ASN A 153 -3.27 13.13 -16.07
C ASN A 153 -3.99 11.79 -15.99
N TYR A 154 -5.18 11.79 -15.39
CA TYR A 154 -6.05 10.62 -15.28
C TYR A 154 -6.91 10.37 -16.53
N GLU A 155 -6.85 11.25 -17.53
CA GLU A 155 -7.49 11.05 -18.83
C GLU A 155 -6.66 10.12 -19.74
N GLN A 156 -5.33 10.11 -19.56
CA GLN A 156 -4.42 9.29 -20.34
C GLN A 156 -3.87 8.15 -19.49
N GLN A 157 -4.27 6.93 -19.84
CA GLN A 157 -3.77 5.72 -19.20
C GLN A 157 -2.73 5.00 -20.06
N TYR A 158 -1.79 4.33 -19.39
CA TYR A 158 -0.89 3.35 -19.98
C TYR A 158 -1.24 1.99 -19.39
N ALA A 159 -1.74 1.07 -20.22
CA ALA A 159 -2.17 -0.24 -19.79
C ALA A 159 -1.06 -1.28 -19.94
N PHE A 160 -0.94 -2.16 -18.97
CA PHE A 160 0.00 -3.27 -18.95
C PHE A 160 -0.76 -4.56 -18.63
N SER A 161 -0.39 -5.67 -19.30
CA SER A 161 -0.78 -7.01 -18.90
C SER A 161 0.27 -7.60 -17.96
N LEU A 162 -0.16 -8.14 -16.82
CA LEU A 162 0.71 -8.85 -15.88
C LEU A 162 0.92 -10.32 -16.27
N THR A 163 0.18 -10.78 -17.27
CA THR A 163 0.20 -12.16 -17.75
C THR A 163 1.01 -12.38 -19.04
N GLU A 164 1.42 -11.30 -19.72
CA GLU A 164 2.27 -11.35 -20.93
C GLU A 164 3.72 -11.12 -20.56
N GLY A 165 4.35 -12.11 -19.99
CA GLY A 165 5.77 -12.14 -19.63
C GLY A 165 6.30 -13.55 -19.73
N GLU A 166 6.38 -14.10 -20.94
CA GLU A 166 7.27 -15.22 -21.31
C GLU A 166 8.52 -14.69 -22.00
#